data_b6f63b7afd89ee2f624affaf7654075d
#
_entry.id   b6f63b7afd89ee2f624affaf7654075d
#
_cell.length_a   1.000
_cell.length_b   1.000
_cell.length_c   1.000
_cell.angle_alpha   90.00
_cell.angle_beta   90.00
_cell.angle_gamma   90.00
#
_symmetry.space_group_name_H-M   'P 1'
#
loop_
_entity.id
_entity.type
_entity.pdbx_description
1 polymer ?
#
loop_
_entity_poly.entity_id
_entity_poly.type
_entity_poly.pdbx_seq_one_letter_code
_entity_poly.pdbx_strand_id
1 'polypeptide(L)'
;KRKVDGEIRRFNGPLQEGKRSIFEGGIRVPTVISGPGIKAGSQCDVPIVQWDFLPTFHDLSESESPMPPNVDGGSLRQVFKKGNKGKVKRVAPGIIHHYTCHYHPPISSIIIGDYKLMRHLNSGEFLLFNLKTDYREEKNLASSMPEKVKEMDVICQKYVKKVKGGTAEQVRQAHHKLMD
;
A
#
# COMPACT_ATOMS: atom_id res chain seq x y z
N LYS A 1 4.17 17.35 -10.13
CA LYS A 1 5.09 18.53 -9.96
C LYS A 1 4.37 19.74 -10.57
N ARG A 2 4.15 20.79 -9.80
CA ARG A 2 3.59 22.05 -10.30
C ARG A 2 4.69 23.12 -10.24
N LYS A 3 4.95 23.81 -11.34
CA LYS A 3 5.80 25.00 -11.31
C LYS A 3 4.98 26.14 -10.71
N VAL A 4 5.46 26.70 -9.61
CA VAL A 4 4.95 27.95 -9.03
C VAL A 4 6.16 28.85 -8.92
N ASP A 5 6.08 30.03 -9.53
CA ASP A 5 7.17 31.02 -9.56
C ASP A 5 8.53 30.47 -10.06
N GLY A 6 8.51 29.57 -11.07
CA GLY A 6 9.71 28.97 -11.63
C GLY A 6 10.29 27.79 -10.84
N GLU A 7 9.86 27.56 -9.63
CA GLU A 7 10.31 26.44 -8.79
C GLU A 7 9.38 25.21 -8.85
N ILE A 8 9.97 24.03 -8.84
CA ILE A 8 9.21 22.77 -8.76
C ILE A 8 8.82 22.55 -7.29
N ARG A 9 7.60 22.88 -6.93
CA ARG A 9 7.07 22.56 -5.60
C ARG A 9 6.63 21.09 -5.51
N ARG A 10 7.20 20.36 -4.54
CA ARG A 10 6.75 19.03 -4.14
C ARG A 10 5.73 19.19 -3.02
N PHE A 11 4.43 18.96 -3.32
CA PHE A 11 3.35 19.12 -2.34
C PHE A 11 3.32 18.05 -1.24
N ASN A 12 4.07 16.93 -1.44
CA ASN A 12 4.12 15.82 -0.50
C ASN A 12 5.36 15.87 0.41
N GLY A 13 5.91 17.05 0.64
CA GLY A 13 7.09 17.24 1.47
C GLY A 13 8.30 16.45 0.95
N PRO A 14 9.01 15.70 1.83
CA PRO A 14 10.21 14.95 1.45
C PRO A 14 9.93 13.62 0.74
N LEU A 15 8.65 13.19 0.65
CA LEU A 15 8.29 11.88 0.05
C LEU A 15 8.47 11.88 -1.46
N GLN A 16 8.85 10.73 -2.00
CA GLN A 16 9.01 10.56 -3.44
C GLN A 16 7.65 10.62 -4.15
N GLU A 17 7.67 11.26 -5.31
CA GLU A 17 6.55 11.37 -6.25
C GLU A 17 5.25 11.93 -5.65
N GLY A 18 4.08 11.45 -6.07
CA GLY A 18 2.78 11.96 -5.67
C GLY A 18 1.64 11.21 -6.35
N LYS A 19 0.51 11.87 -6.53
CA LYS A 19 -0.70 11.31 -7.15
C LYS A 19 -0.37 10.41 -8.35
N ARG A 20 -0.98 9.23 -8.39
CA ARG A 20 -0.82 8.16 -9.40
C ARG A 20 0.46 7.35 -9.27
N SER A 21 1.22 7.51 -8.21
CA SER A 21 2.39 6.68 -7.92
C SER A 21 2.14 5.76 -6.73
N ILE A 22 2.87 4.66 -6.66
CA ILE A 22 2.90 3.77 -5.49
C ILE A 22 4.13 3.99 -4.59
N PHE A 23 4.95 5.02 -4.87
CA PHE A 23 5.89 5.56 -3.89
C PHE A 23 5.16 6.23 -2.73
N GLU A 24 5.83 6.40 -1.59
CA GLU A 24 5.20 6.93 -0.38
C GLU A 24 4.48 8.27 -0.59
N GLY A 25 5.01 9.13 -1.45
CA GLY A 25 4.34 10.40 -1.79
C GLY A 25 3.04 10.25 -2.57
N GLY A 26 2.78 9.08 -3.15
CA GLY A 26 1.53 8.79 -3.89
C GLY A 26 0.48 8.06 -3.08
N ILE A 27 0.89 7.32 -2.05
CA ILE A 27 -0.01 6.45 -1.26
C ILE A 27 -0.19 6.88 0.19
N ARG A 28 0.74 7.64 0.76
CA ARG A 28 0.67 8.10 2.15
C ARG A 28 -0.19 9.34 2.26
N VAL A 29 -1.17 9.30 3.15
CA VAL A 29 -2.06 10.43 3.45
C VAL A 29 -2.14 10.66 4.96
N PRO A 30 -2.29 11.90 5.43
CA PRO A 30 -2.57 12.19 6.83
C PRO A 30 -3.88 11.51 7.25
N THR A 31 -3.87 10.86 8.40
CA THR A 31 -5.06 10.20 8.96
C THR A 31 -5.22 10.60 10.41
N VAL A 32 -6.40 11.10 10.77
CA VAL A 32 -6.79 11.43 12.14
C VAL A 32 -8.06 10.67 12.46
N ILE A 33 -8.06 9.97 13.60
CA ILE A 33 -9.20 9.18 14.06
C ILE A 33 -9.50 9.60 15.50
N SER A 34 -10.76 9.89 15.79
CA SER A 34 -11.24 10.22 17.13
C SER A 34 -12.52 9.46 17.43
N GLY A 35 -12.77 9.17 18.69
CA GLY A 35 -13.98 8.48 19.14
C GLY A 35 -13.81 7.78 20.48
N PRO A 36 -14.87 7.11 20.97
CA PRO A 36 -14.82 6.36 22.22
C PRO A 36 -13.70 5.30 22.19
N GLY A 37 -12.93 5.22 23.28
CA GLY A 37 -11.85 4.25 23.42
C GLY A 37 -10.53 4.63 22.73
N ILE A 38 -10.45 5.77 22.04
CA ILE A 38 -9.21 6.28 21.42
C ILE A 38 -8.61 7.33 22.36
N LYS A 39 -7.35 7.09 22.76
CA LYS A 39 -6.63 8.01 23.64
C LYS A 39 -6.35 9.33 22.91
N ALA A 40 -6.83 10.44 23.46
CA ALA A 40 -6.56 11.77 22.92
C ALA A 40 -5.06 12.08 22.87
N GLY A 41 -4.63 12.76 21.77
CA GLY A 41 -3.24 13.14 21.56
C GLY A 41 -2.28 11.98 21.31
N SER A 42 -2.78 10.74 21.12
CA SER A 42 -1.95 9.60 20.80
C SER A 42 -1.50 9.62 19.32
N GLN A 43 -0.31 9.08 19.07
CA GLN A 43 0.21 8.83 17.72
C GLN A 43 0.42 7.33 17.53
N CYS A 44 0.23 6.86 16.31
CA CYS A 44 0.38 5.46 15.96
C CYS A 44 1.00 5.31 14.56
N ASP A 45 2.03 4.47 14.47
CA ASP A 45 2.78 4.22 13.23
C ASP A 45 2.38 2.90 12.56
N VAL A 46 1.38 2.19 13.08
CA VAL A 46 0.87 0.97 12.43
C VAL A 46 0.28 1.34 11.07
N PRO A 47 0.79 0.77 9.98
CA PRO A 47 0.27 1.05 8.65
C PRO A 47 -1.18 0.58 8.51
N ILE A 48 -2.05 1.52 8.13
CA ILE A 48 -3.46 1.28 7.86
C ILE A 48 -3.81 1.69 6.44
N VAL A 49 -4.87 1.12 5.89
CA VAL A 49 -5.33 1.40 4.53
C VAL A 49 -6.85 1.51 4.48
N GLN A 50 -7.37 2.14 3.43
CA GLN A 50 -8.81 2.42 3.34
C GLN A 50 -9.69 1.17 3.44
N TRP A 51 -9.27 0.05 2.89
CA TRP A 51 -10.04 -1.21 2.98
C TRP A 51 -10.06 -1.85 4.38
N ASP A 52 -9.31 -1.31 5.35
CA ASP A 52 -9.44 -1.70 6.76
C ASP A 52 -10.67 -1.07 7.43
N PHE A 53 -11.25 0.00 6.88
CA PHE A 53 -12.36 0.69 7.52
C PHE A 53 -13.65 -0.12 7.53
N LEU A 54 -13.97 -0.85 6.48
CA LEU A 54 -15.17 -1.68 6.44
C LEU A 54 -15.17 -2.73 7.56
N PRO A 55 -14.15 -3.59 7.71
CA PRO A 55 -14.12 -4.54 8.83
C PRO A 55 -14.02 -3.85 10.20
N THR A 56 -13.44 -2.64 10.27
CA THR A 56 -13.40 -1.87 11.50
C THR A 56 -14.78 -1.41 11.92
N PHE A 57 -15.56 -0.82 11.02
CA PHE A 57 -16.91 -0.37 11.32
C PHE A 57 -17.83 -1.54 11.65
N HIS A 58 -17.73 -2.64 10.94
CA HIS A 58 -18.46 -3.86 11.23
C HIS A 58 -18.14 -4.39 12.64
N ASP A 59 -16.88 -4.45 13.04
CA ASP A 59 -16.44 -4.89 14.37
C ASP A 59 -16.87 -3.91 15.48
N LEU A 60 -16.81 -2.60 15.22
CA LEU A 60 -17.20 -1.58 16.20
C LEU A 60 -18.72 -1.45 16.39
N SER A 61 -19.49 -1.73 15.35
CA SER A 61 -20.96 -1.74 15.43
C SER A 61 -21.53 -2.99 16.09
N GLU A 62 -20.67 -3.97 16.41
CA GLU A 62 -21.09 -5.27 16.97
C GLU A 62 -22.17 -5.95 16.11
N SER A 63 -22.06 -5.77 14.78
CA SER A 63 -23.02 -6.29 13.82
C SER A 63 -23.08 -7.82 13.85
N GLU A 64 -24.28 -8.37 13.95
CA GLU A 64 -24.52 -9.81 13.82
C GLU A 64 -24.54 -10.28 12.36
N SER A 65 -24.61 -9.36 11.41
CA SER A 65 -24.57 -9.70 9.98
C SER A 65 -23.19 -10.25 9.61
N PRO A 66 -23.13 -11.27 8.74
CA PRO A 66 -21.84 -11.78 8.30
C PRO A 66 -21.07 -10.72 7.49
N MET A 67 -19.74 -10.68 7.67
CA MET A 67 -18.90 -9.84 6.83
C MET A 67 -19.03 -10.27 5.36
N PRO A 68 -19.14 -9.33 4.41
CA PRO A 68 -19.14 -9.68 3.00
C PRO A 68 -17.94 -10.57 2.63
N PRO A 69 -18.11 -11.55 1.71
CA PRO A 69 -16.99 -12.36 1.25
C PRO A 69 -15.95 -11.50 0.53
N ASN A 70 -14.70 -11.94 0.54
CA ASN A 70 -13.59 -11.29 -0.18
C ASN A 70 -13.19 -9.90 0.33
N VAL A 71 -13.37 -9.61 1.61
CA VAL A 71 -12.83 -8.41 2.25
C VAL A 71 -11.37 -8.62 2.58
N ASP A 72 -10.48 -7.81 2.01
CA ASP A 72 -9.03 -7.91 2.19
C ASP A 72 -8.53 -7.23 3.47
N GLY A 73 -9.28 -6.28 3.99
CA GLY A 73 -8.94 -5.49 5.17
C GLY A 73 -9.07 -6.24 6.49
N GLY A 74 -8.53 -5.63 7.53
CA GLY A 74 -8.65 -6.11 8.91
C GLY A 74 -9.14 -5.02 9.85
N SER A 75 -9.81 -5.41 10.94
CA SER A 75 -10.29 -4.45 11.94
C SER A 75 -9.12 -3.72 12.64
N LEU A 76 -9.27 -2.41 12.78
CA LEU A 76 -8.35 -1.53 13.49
C LEU A 76 -8.62 -1.48 15.01
N ARG A 77 -9.62 -2.22 15.51
CA ARG A 77 -10.01 -2.20 16.94
C ARG A 77 -8.83 -2.43 17.89
N GLN A 78 -7.89 -3.34 17.53
CA GLN A 78 -6.70 -3.55 18.33
C GLN A 78 -5.72 -2.36 18.29
N VAL A 79 -5.62 -1.69 17.15
CA VAL A 79 -4.78 -0.49 16.99
C VAL A 79 -5.35 0.63 17.85
N PHE A 80 -6.65 0.84 17.85
CA PHE A 80 -7.32 1.85 18.71
C PHE A 80 -7.07 1.61 20.19
N LYS A 81 -7.13 0.33 20.64
CA LYS A 81 -6.92 -0.03 22.04
C LYS A 81 -5.45 -0.04 22.48
N LYS A 82 -4.53 -0.43 21.61
CA LYS A 82 -3.13 -0.75 21.98
C LYS A 82 -2.08 0.15 21.28
N GLY A 83 -2.51 1.10 20.44
CA GLY A 83 -1.61 1.94 19.64
C GLY A 83 -0.64 1.09 18.82
N ASN A 84 0.64 1.42 18.86
CA ASN A 84 1.71 0.72 18.12
C ASN A 84 1.87 -0.78 18.45
N LYS A 85 1.28 -1.27 19.55
CA LYS A 85 1.24 -2.71 19.90
C LYS A 85 0.04 -3.44 19.27
N GLY A 86 -0.89 -2.72 18.67
CA GLY A 86 -2.03 -3.28 17.97
C GLY A 86 -1.61 -3.95 16.66
N LYS A 87 -2.35 -4.97 16.24
CA LYS A 87 -2.12 -5.69 14.98
C LYS A 87 -3.38 -5.67 14.14
N VAL A 88 -3.22 -5.46 12.85
CA VAL A 88 -4.30 -5.58 11.85
C VAL A 88 -4.17 -6.93 11.16
N LYS A 89 -5.17 -7.79 11.30
CA LYS A 89 -5.20 -9.10 10.64
C LYS A 89 -5.87 -8.95 9.28
N ARG A 90 -5.07 -8.97 8.22
CA ARG A 90 -5.52 -8.93 6.81
C ARG A 90 -5.42 -10.31 6.17
N VAL A 91 -6.12 -10.51 5.04
CA VAL A 91 -6.03 -11.74 4.24
C VAL A 91 -4.62 -11.91 3.67
N ALA A 92 -4.04 -10.86 3.13
CA ALA A 92 -2.62 -10.85 2.76
C ALA A 92 -1.74 -10.49 3.97
N PRO A 93 -0.54 -11.07 4.09
CA PRO A 93 0.38 -10.79 5.20
C PRO A 93 0.99 -9.39 5.13
N GLY A 94 0.67 -8.60 4.12
CA GLY A 94 1.14 -7.24 3.91
C GLY A 94 0.12 -6.37 3.19
N ILE A 95 0.47 -5.10 2.97
CA ILE A 95 -0.31 -4.16 2.17
C ILE A 95 0.18 -4.27 0.73
N ILE A 96 -0.70 -4.67 -0.18
CA ILE A 96 -0.36 -4.89 -1.59
C ILE A 96 -1.04 -3.84 -2.45
N HIS A 97 -0.25 -3.20 -3.33
CA HIS A 97 -0.75 -2.36 -4.40
C HIS A 97 -0.35 -2.99 -5.74
N HIS A 98 -1.31 -3.13 -6.64
CA HIS A 98 -1.09 -3.62 -7.98
C HIS A 98 -1.64 -2.59 -8.97
N TYR A 99 -0.73 -1.82 -9.58
CA TYR A 99 -1.06 -0.69 -10.43
C TYR A 99 -0.69 -1.00 -11.87
N THR A 100 -1.69 -1.22 -12.71
CA THR A 100 -1.53 -1.58 -14.11
C THR A 100 -2.13 -0.54 -15.06
N CYS A 101 -2.40 0.68 -14.57
CA CYS A 101 -2.97 1.76 -15.34
C CYS A 101 -2.00 2.27 -16.43
N HIS A 102 -2.55 2.73 -17.56
CA HIS A 102 -1.80 3.18 -18.73
C HIS A 102 -1.01 4.50 -18.55
N TYR A 103 -1.25 5.25 -17.48
CA TYR A 103 -0.56 6.53 -17.22
C TYR A 103 0.87 6.39 -16.70
N HIS A 104 1.23 5.23 -16.14
CA HIS A 104 2.55 4.93 -15.60
C HIS A 104 2.95 3.50 -15.95
N PRO A 105 4.26 3.19 -15.98
CA PRO A 105 4.69 1.81 -16.10
C PRO A 105 4.00 0.94 -15.04
N PRO A 106 3.46 -0.22 -15.43
CA PRO A 106 2.77 -1.09 -14.51
C PRO A 106 3.73 -1.61 -13.44
N ILE A 107 3.27 -1.54 -12.19
CA ILE A 107 4.10 -1.83 -11.03
C ILE A 107 3.26 -2.47 -9.92
N SER A 108 3.84 -3.45 -9.24
CA SER A 108 3.27 -4.04 -8.02
C SER A 108 4.12 -3.67 -6.83
N SER A 109 3.52 -3.50 -5.67
CA SER A 109 4.26 -3.38 -4.42
C SER A 109 3.62 -4.17 -3.29
N ILE A 110 4.45 -4.51 -2.32
CA ILE A 110 4.02 -5.10 -1.05
C ILE A 110 4.79 -4.46 0.11
N ILE A 111 4.08 -4.11 1.17
CA ILE A 111 4.66 -3.62 2.42
C ILE A 111 4.45 -4.68 3.49
N ILE A 112 5.55 -5.19 4.05
CA ILE A 112 5.56 -6.17 5.16
C ILE A 112 6.50 -5.64 6.25
N GLY A 113 5.96 -5.39 7.43
CA GLY A 113 6.73 -4.79 8.51
C GLY A 113 7.32 -3.46 8.07
N ASP A 114 8.63 -3.29 8.22
CA ASP A 114 9.35 -2.07 7.86
C ASP A 114 9.77 -2.02 6.38
N TYR A 115 9.57 -3.10 5.61
CA TYR A 115 10.06 -3.19 4.24
C TYR A 115 8.96 -3.03 3.20
N LYS A 116 9.30 -2.30 2.14
CA LYS A 116 8.48 -2.15 0.93
C LYS A 116 9.26 -2.65 -0.26
N LEU A 117 8.70 -3.66 -0.92
CA LEU A 117 9.17 -4.15 -2.20
C LEU A 117 8.28 -3.60 -3.31
N MET A 118 8.91 -3.15 -4.39
CA MET A 118 8.25 -2.76 -5.62
C MET A 118 8.84 -3.56 -6.77
N ARG A 119 7.99 -3.99 -7.72
CA ARG A 119 8.39 -4.70 -8.94
C ARG A 119 7.82 -4.00 -10.16
N HIS A 120 8.67 -3.53 -11.02
CA HIS A 120 8.29 -3.06 -12.35
C HIS A 120 7.90 -4.25 -13.23
N LEU A 121 6.66 -4.31 -13.68
CA LEU A 121 6.12 -5.49 -14.37
C LEU A 121 6.64 -5.63 -15.82
N ASN A 122 7.11 -4.53 -16.43
CA ASN A 122 7.67 -4.56 -17.79
C ASN A 122 9.14 -4.98 -17.81
N SER A 123 9.97 -4.40 -16.93
CA SER A 123 11.42 -4.67 -16.87
C SER A 123 11.78 -5.83 -15.95
N GLY A 124 10.90 -6.17 -15.01
CA GLY A 124 11.21 -7.11 -13.93
C GLY A 124 12.11 -6.53 -12.84
N GLU A 125 12.44 -5.25 -12.91
CA GLU A 125 13.28 -4.57 -11.94
C GLU A 125 12.62 -4.53 -10.56
N PHE A 126 13.44 -4.71 -9.52
CA PHE A 126 13.03 -4.63 -8.13
C PHE A 126 13.61 -3.40 -7.42
N LEU A 127 12.78 -2.76 -6.61
CA LEU A 127 13.17 -1.74 -5.66
C LEU A 127 12.75 -2.20 -4.27
N LEU A 128 13.69 -2.22 -3.32
CA LEU A 128 13.43 -2.60 -1.93
C LEU A 128 13.86 -1.46 -1.00
N PHE A 129 12.97 -1.02 -0.14
CA PHE A 129 13.21 0.06 0.81
C PHE A 129 12.89 -0.38 2.23
N ASN A 130 13.64 0.15 3.21
CA ASN A 130 13.29 0.06 4.61
C ASN A 130 12.62 1.38 5.05
N LEU A 131 11.30 1.40 5.09
CA LEU A 131 10.52 2.61 5.35
C LEU A 131 10.73 3.20 6.76
N LYS A 132 11.23 2.40 7.71
CA LYS A 132 11.53 2.88 9.07
C LYS A 132 12.75 3.78 9.11
N THR A 133 13.76 3.49 8.31
CA THR A 133 15.01 4.23 8.25
C THR A 133 15.15 5.11 7.02
N ASP A 134 14.36 4.80 5.98
CA ASP A 134 14.35 5.47 4.68
C ASP A 134 12.92 5.63 4.15
N TYR A 135 12.12 6.45 4.86
CA TYR A 135 10.74 6.76 4.44
C TYR A 135 10.67 7.60 3.16
N ARG A 136 11.82 8.08 2.67
CA ARG A 136 11.96 8.82 1.41
C ARG A 136 12.21 7.92 0.21
N GLU A 137 12.46 6.63 0.45
CA GLU A 137 12.74 5.65 -0.60
C GLU A 137 13.95 6.04 -1.49
N GLU A 138 15.01 6.56 -0.88
CA GLU A 138 16.21 7.05 -1.56
C GLU A 138 17.24 5.93 -1.80
N LYS A 139 17.25 4.90 -0.94
CA LYS A 139 18.24 3.82 -0.98
C LYS A 139 17.62 2.49 -1.36
N ASN A 140 17.79 2.08 -2.62
CA ASN A 140 17.38 0.76 -3.08
C ASN A 140 18.27 -0.35 -2.49
N LEU A 141 17.67 -1.25 -1.71
CA LEU A 141 18.33 -2.38 -1.05
C LEU A 141 18.20 -3.70 -1.83
N ALA A 142 17.58 -3.71 -3.00
CA ALA A 142 17.27 -4.95 -3.72
C ALA A 142 18.50 -5.81 -4.01
N SER A 143 19.60 -5.19 -4.42
CA SER A 143 20.86 -5.90 -4.72
C SER A 143 21.57 -6.42 -3.47
N SER A 144 21.40 -5.75 -2.33
CA SER A 144 22.05 -6.14 -1.06
C SER A 144 21.22 -7.14 -0.24
N MET A 145 19.93 -7.31 -0.57
CA MET A 145 19.00 -8.18 0.17
C MET A 145 18.17 -9.09 -0.77
N PRO A 146 18.81 -9.91 -1.63
CA PRO A 146 18.11 -10.69 -2.65
C PRO A 146 17.13 -11.71 -2.07
N GLU A 147 17.43 -12.32 -0.93
CA GLU A 147 16.52 -13.27 -0.27
C GLU A 147 15.25 -12.58 0.24
N LYS A 148 15.37 -11.35 0.76
CA LYS A 148 14.21 -10.56 1.17
C LYS A 148 13.34 -10.17 -0.03
N VAL A 149 13.94 -9.80 -1.14
CA VAL A 149 13.24 -9.53 -2.41
C VAL A 149 12.45 -10.76 -2.83
N LYS A 150 13.09 -11.92 -2.88
CA LYS A 150 12.45 -13.19 -3.27
C LYS A 150 11.29 -13.57 -2.35
N GLU A 151 11.49 -13.50 -1.03
CA GLU A 151 10.44 -13.77 -0.04
C GLU A 151 9.20 -12.89 -0.28
N MET A 152 9.40 -11.58 -0.38
CA MET A 152 8.31 -10.63 -0.51
C MET A 152 7.63 -10.71 -1.89
N ASP A 153 8.39 -10.93 -2.97
CA ASP A 153 7.82 -11.08 -4.33
C ASP A 153 6.93 -12.33 -4.42
N VAL A 154 7.34 -13.46 -3.87
CA VAL A 154 6.53 -14.69 -3.84
C VAL A 154 5.18 -14.43 -3.17
N ILE A 155 5.16 -13.72 -2.05
CA ILE A 155 3.92 -13.38 -1.34
C ILE A 155 3.05 -12.45 -2.19
N CYS A 156 3.65 -11.42 -2.77
CA CYS A 156 2.96 -10.45 -3.63
C CYS A 156 2.34 -11.14 -4.85
N GLN A 157 3.11 -11.93 -5.59
CA GLN A 157 2.65 -12.63 -6.79
C GLN A 157 1.55 -13.66 -6.49
N LYS A 158 1.66 -14.38 -5.37
CA LYS A 158 0.61 -15.31 -4.91
C LYS A 158 -0.73 -14.61 -4.72
N TYR A 159 -0.71 -13.43 -4.09
CA TYR A 159 -1.93 -12.65 -3.89
C TYR A 159 -2.46 -12.09 -5.21
N VAL A 160 -1.63 -11.46 -6.04
CA VAL A 160 -2.01 -10.92 -7.35
C VAL A 160 -2.64 -11.99 -8.22
N LYS A 161 -2.07 -13.20 -8.25
CA LYS A 161 -2.64 -14.36 -8.97
C LYS A 161 -4.01 -14.77 -8.40
N LYS A 162 -4.16 -14.80 -7.07
CA LYS A 162 -5.42 -15.14 -6.40
C LYS A 162 -6.55 -14.21 -6.79
N VAL A 163 -6.29 -12.90 -6.85
CA VAL A 163 -7.29 -11.88 -7.20
C VAL A 163 -7.42 -11.66 -8.73
N LYS A 164 -6.76 -12.52 -9.53
CA LYS A 164 -6.73 -12.41 -11.00
C LYS A 164 -6.24 -11.03 -11.48
N GLY A 165 -5.27 -10.46 -10.78
CA GLY A 165 -4.62 -9.20 -11.17
C GLY A 165 -4.01 -9.35 -12.58
N GLY A 166 -4.34 -8.42 -13.47
CA GLY A 166 -3.89 -8.46 -14.86
C GLY A 166 -2.39 -8.18 -15.00
N THR A 167 -1.76 -8.78 -16.00
CA THR A 167 -0.41 -8.39 -16.43
C THR A 167 -0.49 -7.06 -17.19
N ALA A 168 0.65 -6.37 -17.32
CA ALA A 168 0.75 -5.16 -18.14
C ALA A 168 0.26 -5.38 -19.58
N GLU A 169 0.53 -6.55 -20.13
CA GLU A 169 0.09 -6.95 -21.49
C GLU A 169 -1.43 -7.11 -21.56
N GLN A 170 -2.03 -7.83 -20.61
CA GLN A 170 -3.48 -8.00 -20.55
C GLN A 170 -4.22 -6.66 -20.40
N VAL A 171 -3.68 -5.74 -19.60
CA VAL A 171 -4.26 -4.41 -19.43
C VAL A 171 -4.16 -3.58 -20.71
N ARG A 172 -3.03 -3.63 -21.42
CA ARG A 172 -2.88 -2.97 -22.74
C ARG A 172 -3.85 -3.52 -23.76
N GLN A 173 -3.99 -4.84 -23.87
CA GLN A 173 -4.92 -5.49 -24.81
C GLN A 173 -6.38 -5.14 -24.50
N ALA A 174 -6.75 -5.11 -23.20
CA ALA A 174 -8.11 -4.70 -22.80
C ALA A 174 -8.38 -3.23 -23.13
N HIS A 175 -7.38 -2.36 -22.98
CA HIS A 175 -7.52 -0.93 -23.33
C HIS A 175 -7.68 -0.71 -24.84
N HIS A 176 -6.92 -1.41 -25.70
CA HIS A 176 -7.09 -1.32 -27.14
C HIS A 176 -8.50 -1.73 -27.58
N LYS A 177 -9.06 -2.81 -26.99
CA LYS A 177 -10.42 -3.26 -27.28
C LYS A 177 -11.55 -2.30 -26.84
N LEU A 178 -11.26 -1.35 -25.97
CA LEU A 178 -12.24 -0.33 -25.52
C LEU A 178 -12.16 0.96 -26.34
N MET A 179 -11.13 1.11 -27.17
CA MET A 179 -10.92 2.28 -28.02
C MET A 179 -11.35 2.04 -29.48
N ASP A 180 -11.54 0.78 -29.86
CA ASP A 180 -12.14 0.30 -31.12
C ASP A 180 -13.67 0.17 -30.97
#